data_c9e95a4c523c8c0d2622bd16f9eb84b9
#
_entry.id   c9e95a4c523c8c0d2622bd16f9eb84b9
#
_cell.length_a   1.000
_cell.length_b   1.000
_cell.length_c   1.000
_cell.angle_alpha   90.00
_cell.angle_beta   90.00
_cell.angle_gamma   90.00
#
_symmetry.space_group_name_H-M   'P 1'
#
loop_
_entity.id
_entity.type
_entity.pdbx_description
1 polymer ?
#
loop_
_entity_poly.entity_id
_entity_poly.type
_entity_poly.pdbx_seq_one_letter_code
_entity_poly.pdbx_strand_id
1 'polypeptide(L)'
;MIRINYAYVVAAGLVLQALLPASLRAEGIRTDELQIPAVISGATFKLEAIVVRPDDGGPHPLALINHGSPRDGNDRAKMSPYRMWSQAAAFARRGWTAVVLLRRGYGRSEGGWAEAWGGCAHPDYARAGRIAAGDIAAAARFMTNQPYVSKNIWISVGVSAGGFATVALTAAPPPGLAAAIAFAPGRGSSAPDQVCGEPELVAAFAAYGKTSRTPLLWVSAPNDHFFGPRLVKEMTDAFSSGGSHLSFVAAPAFGEDGHQLFRADGMAIWSPIVDRFLTDNHLKLREREIAVDVPDLPAPTGLSDKGREAFRTYLASGPNKAFVVSGTHFGWSAGRRSADDAVKEALGICAPGTGLTCTVVNINDKPAK
;
A
#
# COMPACT_ATOMS: atom_id res chain seq x y z
N MET A 1 -66.74 33.55 -54.23
CA MET A 1 -65.46 33.67 -53.53
C MET A 1 -65.42 32.63 -52.39
N ILE A 2 -64.75 31.50 -52.62
CA ILE A 2 -64.69 30.38 -51.70
C ILE A 2 -63.31 30.49 -51.00
N ARG A 3 -63.28 30.63 -49.66
CA ARG A 3 -62.07 30.63 -48.86
C ARG A 3 -61.81 29.19 -48.35
N ILE A 4 -60.71 28.62 -48.78
CA ILE A 4 -60.23 27.31 -48.33
C ILE A 4 -59.33 27.56 -47.13
N ASN A 5 -59.70 27.01 -45.94
CA ASN A 5 -58.87 27.00 -44.74
C ASN A 5 -58.01 25.73 -44.76
N TYR A 6 -56.71 25.89 -44.75
CA TYR A 6 -55.75 24.80 -44.51
C TYR A 6 -55.48 24.64 -42.97
N ALA A 7 -55.89 23.52 -42.46
CA ALA A 7 -55.53 23.13 -41.11
C ALA A 7 -54.16 22.39 -41.15
N TYR A 8 -53.15 22.93 -40.45
CA TYR A 8 -51.84 22.24 -40.23
C TYR A 8 -51.98 21.27 -39.09
N VAL A 9 -51.84 19.98 -39.38
CA VAL A 9 -51.67 18.91 -38.36
C VAL A 9 -50.19 18.85 -38.00
N VAL A 10 -49.84 19.27 -36.78
CA VAL A 10 -48.48 19.10 -36.20
C VAL A 10 -48.45 17.72 -35.57
N ALA A 11 -47.77 16.78 -36.19
CA ALA A 11 -47.46 15.47 -35.63
C ALA A 11 -46.31 15.61 -34.63
N ALA A 12 -46.61 15.53 -33.33
CA ALA A 12 -45.60 15.45 -32.26
C ALA A 12 -45.00 14.05 -32.25
N GLY A 13 -43.83 13.90 -32.83
CA GLY A 13 -43.02 12.68 -32.74
C GLY A 13 -42.44 12.55 -31.35
N LEU A 14 -42.97 11.64 -30.53
CA LEU A 14 -42.34 11.19 -29.27
C LEU A 14 -41.09 10.40 -29.62
N VAL A 15 -39.91 11.03 -29.42
CA VAL A 15 -38.60 10.32 -29.43
C VAL A 15 -38.49 9.57 -28.13
N LEU A 16 -38.79 8.28 -28.17
CA LEU A 16 -38.52 7.35 -27.05
C LEU A 16 -37.00 7.12 -27.02
N GLN A 17 -36.27 7.90 -26.23
CA GLN A 17 -34.86 7.61 -25.91
C GLN A 17 -34.85 6.34 -25.08
N ALA A 18 -34.52 5.22 -25.71
CA ALA A 18 -34.21 3.97 -25.03
C ALA A 18 -32.98 4.22 -24.14
N LEU A 19 -33.20 4.34 -22.84
CA LEU A 19 -32.16 4.22 -21.82
C LEU A 19 -31.61 2.80 -21.91
N LEU A 20 -30.58 2.61 -22.71
CA LEU A 20 -29.77 1.41 -22.66
C LEU A 20 -29.23 1.30 -21.20
N PRO A 21 -29.44 0.15 -20.50
CA PRO A 21 -28.86 -0.03 -19.19
C PRO A 21 -27.35 0.13 -19.36
N ALA A 22 -26.75 0.99 -18.53
CA ALA A 22 -25.32 1.04 -18.41
C ALA A 22 -24.85 -0.41 -18.20
N SER A 23 -24.10 -0.95 -19.16
CA SER A 23 -23.55 -2.29 -19.08
C SER A 23 -22.93 -2.41 -17.68
N LEU A 24 -23.39 -3.39 -16.91
CA LEU A 24 -22.77 -3.81 -15.65
C LEU A 24 -21.33 -4.23 -16.00
N ARG A 25 -20.43 -3.24 -16.04
CA ARG A 25 -19.01 -3.53 -16.06
C ARG A 25 -18.72 -4.23 -14.74
N ALA A 26 -18.10 -5.40 -14.79
CA ALA A 26 -17.66 -6.07 -13.59
C ALA A 26 -16.83 -5.05 -12.79
N GLU A 27 -17.19 -4.83 -11.52
CA GLU A 27 -16.44 -3.94 -10.64
C GLU A 27 -15.03 -4.50 -10.52
N GLY A 28 -14.04 -3.78 -11.04
CA GLY A 28 -12.64 -4.11 -10.98
C GLY A 28 -11.84 -3.05 -10.22
N ILE A 29 -10.56 -3.29 -10.09
CA ILE A 29 -9.59 -2.27 -9.65
C ILE A 29 -8.62 -1.98 -10.78
N ARG A 30 -8.15 -0.74 -10.84
CA ARG A 30 -7.11 -0.32 -11.80
C ARG A 30 -5.88 0.19 -11.07
N THR A 31 -4.74 0.11 -11.73
CA THR A 31 -3.46 0.61 -11.24
C THR A 31 -2.90 1.62 -12.23
N ASP A 32 -2.53 2.79 -11.72
CA ASP A 32 -1.91 3.86 -12.49
C ASP A 32 -0.56 4.25 -11.84
N GLU A 33 0.48 4.51 -12.62
CA GLU A 33 1.74 5.11 -12.13
C GLU A 33 1.57 6.61 -11.99
N LEU A 34 2.21 7.19 -10.98
CA LEU A 34 2.13 8.62 -10.71
C LEU A 34 3.45 9.17 -10.18
N GLN A 35 3.83 10.36 -10.65
CA GLN A 35 4.85 11.19 -10.04
C GLN A 35 4.15 12.33 -9.31
N ILE A 36 4.16 12.29 -7.98
CA ILE A 36 3.48 13.28 -7.14
C ILE A 36 4.38 14.51 -6.97
N PRO A 37 3.98 15.71 -7.45
CA PRO A 37 4.71 16.94 -7.19
C PRO A 37 4.45 17.40 -5.75
N ALA A 38 5.33 17.01 -4.85
CA ALA A 38 5.25 17.34 -3.43
C ALA A 38 5.98 18.65 -3.14
N VAL A 39 5.25 19.66 -2.67
CA VAL A 39 5.84 20.93 -2.21
C VAL A 39 6.21 20.80 -0.74
N ILE A 40 7.50 20.86 -0.45
CA ILE A 40 8.07 20.67 0.90
C ILE A 40 9.07 21.81 1.16
N SER A 41 8.83 22.61 2.19
CA SER A 41 9.68 23.74 2.56
C SER A 41 10.01 24.69 1.38
N GLY A 42 9.03 24.93 0.50
CA GLY A 42 9.17 25.82 -0.66
C GLY A 42 9.82 25.18 -1.90
N ALA A 43 10.32 23.96 -1.83
CA ALA A 43 10.84 23.21 -2.98
C ALA A 43 9.84 22.14 -3.44
N THR A 44 9.82 21.86 -4.74
CA THR A 44 8.99 20.79 -5.33
C THR A 44 9.85 19.58 -5.64
N PHE A 45 9.42 18.40 -5.17
CA PHE A 45 10.05 17.12 -5.43
C PHE A 45 9.04 16.19 -6.11
N LYS A 46 9.47 15.44 -7.12
CA LYS A 46 8.65 14.38 -7.72
C LYS A 46 8.81 13.11 -6.90
N LEU A 47 7.71 12.66 -6.28
CA LEU A 47 7.69 11.44 -5.49
C LEU A 47 7.04 10.31 -6.31
N GLU A 48 7.77 9.19 -6.43
CA GLU A 48 7.30 8.00 -7.16
C GLU A 48 6.14 7.35 -6.39
N ALA A 49 5.06 7.03 -7.10
CA ALA A 49 3.89 6.38 -6.52
C ALA A 49 3.16 5.48 -7.52
N ILE A 50 2.34 4.56 -7.01
CA ILE A 50 1.24 3.93 -7.75
C ILE A 50 -0.07 4.27 -7.07
N VAL A 51 -1.12 4.38 -7.87
CA VAL A 51 -2.51 4.56 -7.45
C VAL A 51 -3.28 3.31 -7.81
N VAL A 52 -3.86 2.64 -6.82
CA VAL A 52 -4.74 1.48 -7.01
C VAL A 52 -6.13 1.88 -6.51
N ARG A 53 -7.14 1.80 -7.37
CA ARG A 53 -8.48 2.31 -7.04
C ARG A 53 -9.58 1.51 -7.74
N PRO A 54 -10.84 1.58 -7.26
CA PRO A 54 -11.98 1.06 -8.02
C PRO A 54 -12.03 1.62 -9.44
N ASP A 55 -12.39 0.79 -10.42
CA ASP A 55 -12.52 1.19 -11.83
C ASP A 55 -13.99 1.50 -12.20
N ASP A 56 -14.65 2.24 -11.33
CA ASP A 56 -16.05 2.66 -11.48
C ASP A 56 -16.22 4.12 -11.95
N GLY A 57 -15.08 4.85 -12.05
CA GLY A 57 -15.05 6.26 -12.47
C GLY A 57 -15.43 7.26 -11.39
N GLY A 58 -15.83 6.80 -10.19
CA GLY A 58 -16.21 7.66 -9.07
C GLY A 58 -15.01 8.15 -8.23
N PRO A 59 -15.22 9.20 -7.40
CA PRO A 59 -14.24 9.58 -6.40
C PRO A 59 -14.35 8.71 -5.15
N HIS A 60 -13.19 8.31 -4.62
CA HIS A 60 -13.06 7.48 -3.42
C HIS A 60 -12.19 8.15 -2.36
N PRO A 61 -12.43 7.92 -1.05
CA PRO A 61 -11.53 8.38 0.00
C PRO A 61 -10.12 7.84 -0.17
N LEU A 62 -9.11 8.62 0.25
CA LEU A 62 -7.70 8.29 0.07
C LEU A 62 -7.17 7.40 1.20
N ALA A 63 -6.49 6.30 0.86
CA ALA A 63 -5.62 5.54 1.74
C ALA A 63 -4.17 5.70 1.28
N LEU A 64 -3.35 6.46 2.02
CA LEU A 64 -1.95 6.70 1.68
C LEU A 64 -1.06 5.69 2.39
N ILE A 65 -0.41 4.80 1.62
CA ILE A 65 0.36 3.65 2.10
C ILE A 65 1.84 3.99 2.07
N ASN A 66 2.50 3.82 3.21
CA ASN A 66 3.87 4.25 3.48
C ASN A 66 4.78 3.07 3.77
N HIS A 67 5.81 2.91 2.93
CA HIS A 67 6.78 1.81 3.01
C HIS A 67 7.71 1.91 4.21
N GLY A 68 8.27 0.76 4.64
CA GLY A 68 9.39 0.67 5.56
C GLY A 68 10.72 1.17 4.96
N SER A 69 11.81 1.06 5.72
CA SER A 69 13.16 1.37 5.23
C SER A 69 14.02 0.11 5.29
N PRO A 70 14.80 -0.22 4.25
CA PRO A 70 15.73 -1.32 4.34
C PRO A 70 16.84 -1.01 5.37
N ARG A 71 17.40 -2.05 6.02
CA ARG A 71 18.57 -1.90 6.89
C ARG A 71 19.79 -1.43 6.09
N ASP A 72 20.04 -2.05 4.91
CA ASP A 72 21.08 -1.56 4.00
C ASP A 72 20.57 -0.34 3.22
N GLY A 73 21.25 0.79 3.41
CA GLY A 73 20.94 2.04 2.72
C GLY A 73 21.05 1.95 1.20
N ASN A 74 21.87 1.05 0.67
CA ASN A 74 22.05 0.85 -0.77
C ASN A 74 20.80 0.26 -1.45
N ASP A 75 19.92 -0.38 -0.67
CA ASP A 75 18.68 -0.94 -1.19
C ASP A 75 17.56 0.10 -1.35
N ARG A 76 17.72 1.31 -0.81
CA ARG A 76 16.71 2.37 -0.97
C ARG A 76 16.40 2.69 -2.42
N ALA A 77 17.43 2.83 -3.26
CA ALA A 77 17.27 3.12 -4.69
C ALA A 77 16.60 1.97 -5.48
N LYS A 78 16.66 0.74 -4.96
CA LYS A 78 16.04 -0.45 -5.58
C LYS A 78 14.55 -0.59 -5.23
N MET A 79 14.04 0.20 -4.30
CA MET A 79 12.64 0.12 -3.87
C MET A 79 11.70 0.54 -4.99
N SER A 80 10.54 -0.09 -5.03
CA SER A 80 9.47 0.18 -5.99
C SER A 80 8.13 0.22 -5.26
N PRO A 81 7.20 1.11 -5.62
CA PRO A 81 5.88 1.15 -5.01
C PRO A 81 5.08 -0.11 -5.29
N TYR A 82 5.37 -0.83 -6.35
CA TYR A 82 4.72 -2.10 -6.69
C TYR A 82 4.92 -3.21 -5.64
N ARG A 83 5.97 -3.14 -4.81
CA ARG A 83 6.19 -4.11 -3.73
C ARG A 83 5.06 -4.14 -2.69
N MET A 84 4.27 -3.06 -2.61
CA MET A 84 3.09 -2.95 -1.74
C MET A 84 1.77 -2.91 -2.53
N TRP A 85 1.79 -3.38 -3.77
CA TRP A 85 0.58 -3.41 -4.61
C TRP A 85 -0.55 -4.23 -3.96
N SER A 86 -0.24 -5.39 -3.38
CA SER A 86 -1.24 -6.26 -2.74
C SER A 86 -1.98 -5.57 -1.58
N GLN A 87 -1.24 -4.80 -0.77
CA GLN A 87 -1.82 -3.99 0.30
C GLN A 87 -2.71 -2.88 -0.29
N ALA A 88 -2.22 -2.18 -1.32
CA ALA A 88 -3.01 -1.15 -1.99
C ALA A 88 -4.28 -1.74 -2.63
N ALA A 89 -4.19 -2.90 -3.27
CA ALA A 89 -5.32 -3.62 -3.83
C ALA A 89 -6.36 -4.01 -2.75
N ALA A 90 -5.90 -4.43 -1.57
CA ALA A 90 -6.79 -4.74 -0.46
C ALA A 90 -7.61 -3.51 0.00
N PHE A 91 -7.00 -2.33 0.08
CA PHE A 91 -7.71 -1.09 0.36
C PHE A 91 -8.60 -0.65 -0.81
N ALA A 92 -8.13 -0.78 -2.06
CA ALA A 92 -8.92 -0.42 -3.23
C ALA A 92 -10.19 -1.28 -3.35
N ARG A 93 -10.10 -2.59 -3.09
CA ARG A 93 -11.25 -3.50 -3.07
C ARG A 93 -12.26 -3.16 -1.97
N ARG A 94 -11.84 -2.45 -0.94
CA ARG A 94 -12.69 -1.89 0.13
C ARG A 94 -13.27 -0.52 -0.20
N GLY A 95 -13.01 0.01 -1.40
CA GLY A 95 -13.54 1.29 -1.87
C GLY A 95 -12.63 2.49 -1.61
N TRP A 96 -11.34 2.29 -1.32
CA TRP A 96 -10.38 3.37 -1.16
C TRP A 96 -9.64 3.67 -2.48
N THR A 97 -9.27 4.91 -2.71
CA THR A 97 -8.16 5.23 -3.60
C THR A 97 -6.88 5.01 -2.81
N ALA A 98 -6.23 3.87 -3.02
CA ALA A 98 -5.01 3.49 -2.31
C ALA A 98 -3.78 3.97 -3.09
N VAL A 99 -2.88 4.69 -2.42
CA VAL A 99 -1.67 5.24 -3.03
C VAL A 99 -0.46 4.71 -2.28
N VAL A 100 0.40 3.95 -2.93
CA VAL A 100 1.71 3.59 -2.38
C VAL A 100 2.68 4.68 -2.74
N LEU A 101 3.15 5.41 -1.74
CA LEU A 101 4.09 6.52 -1.88
C LEU A 101 5.52 6.06 -1.56
N LEU A 102 6.48 6.35 -2.42
CA LEU A 102 7.89 6.34 -2.05
C LEU A 102 8.31 7.74 -1.60
N ARG A 103 8.76 7.85 -0.35
CA ARG A 103 9.23 9.12 0.21
C ARG A 103 10.56 9.55 -0.42
N ARG A 104 10.99 10.78 -0.19
CA ARG A 104 12.25 11.31 -0.76
C ARG A 104 13.45 10.39 -0.49
N GLY A 105 14.25 10.13 -1.55
CA GLY A 105 15.45 9.28 -1.50
C GLY A 105 15.19 7.78 -1.52
N TYR A 106 13.95 7.36 -1.81
CA TYR A 106 13.60 5.97 -2.07
C TYR A 106 13.15 5.78 -3.52
N GLY A 107 13.56 4.67 -4.14
CA GLY A 107 13.25 4.36 -5.52
C GLY A 107 13.68 5.49 -6.46
N ARG A 108 12.74 6.00 -7.24
CA ARG A 108 12.95 7.13 -8.18
C ARG A 108 12.44 8.47 -7.62
N SER A 109 12.10 8.53 -6.33
CA SER A 109 11.70 9.79 -5.70
C SER A 109 12.89 10.73 -5.56
N GLU A 110 12.68 12.00 -5.93
CA GLU A 110 13.69 13.07 -5.85
C GLU A 110 14.00 13.48 -4.39
N GLY A 111 15.00 14.34 -4.18
CA GLY A 111 15.29 15.05 -2.93
C GLY A 111 16.21 14.31 -1.96
N GLY A 112 16.89 13.26 -2.39
CA GLY A 112 17.82 12.49 -1.56
C GLY A 112 17.14 11.86 -0.33
N TRP A 113 17.90 11.14 0.50
CA TRP A 113 17.36 10.54 1.72
C TRP A 113 17.19 11.58 2.84
N ALA A 114 16.02 12.20 2.89
CA ALA A 114 15.73 13.34 3.77
C ALA A 114 15.49 12.93 5.23
N GLU A 115 14.97 11.73 5.48
CA GLU A 115 14.59 11.21 6.80
C GLU A 115 15.75 10.52 7.55
N ALA A 116 16.99 10.99 7.34
CA ALA A 116 18.16 10.52 8.07
C ALA A 116 18.01 10.82 9.57
N TRP A 117 18.32 9.82 10.42
CA TRP A 117 18.14 9.90 11.87
C TRP A 117 19.46 10.04 12.65
N GLY A 118 20.60 10.30 11.99
CA GLY A 118 21.90 10.60 12.62
C GLY A 118 22.79 9.39 12.94
N GLY A 119 22.25 8.16 12.91
CA GLY A 119 22.97 6.92 13.23
C GLY A 119 22.96 6.61 14.73
N CYS A 120 23.59 5.46 15.11
CA CYS A 120 23.46 4.89 16.44
C CYS A 120 24.10 5.73 17.56
N ALA A 121 25.10 6.56 17.25
CA ALA A 121 25.76 7.36 18.28
C ALA A 121 24.89 8.53 18.79
N HIS A 122 24.12 9.14 17.90
CA HIS A 122 23.27 10.30 18.21
C HIS A 122 21.98 10.25 17.39
N PRO A 123 21.04 9.34 17.71
CA PRO A 123 19.83 9.17 16.92
C PRO A 123 18.82 10.29 17.20
N ASP A 124 18.43 11.02 16.15
CA ASP A 124 17.34 11.99 16.19
C ASP A 124 16.10 11.44 15.48
N TYR A 125 15.45 10.48 16.13
CA TYR A 125 14.27 9.83 15.61
C TYR A 125 13.09 10.77 15.50
N ALA A 126 12.93 11.68 16.46
CA ALA A 126 11.81 12.63 16.48
C ALA A 126 11.85 13.56 15.25
N ARG A 127 13.03 14.05 14.85
CA ARG A 127 13.22 14.83 13.62
C ARG A 127 12.98 13.99 12.38
N ALA A 128 13.55 12.78 12.31
CA ALA A 128 13.42 11.90 11.16
C ALA A 128 11.94 11.54 10.86
N GLY A 129 11.16 11.24 11.90
CA GLY A 129 9.72 10.97 11.77
C GLY A 129 8.94 12.19 11.28
N ARG A 130 9.22 13.39 11.80
CA ARG A 130 8.57 14.64 11.31
C ARG A 130 8.87 14.92 9.85
N ILE A 131 10.13 14.68 9.40
CA ILE A 131 10.49 14.86 7.99
C ILE A 131 9.73 13.88 7.10
N ALA A 132 9.69 12.60 7.48
CA ALA A 132 8.94 11.58 6.74
C ALA A 132 7.43 11.87 6.73
N ALA A 133 6.86 12.34 7.85
CA ALA A 133 5.48 12.80 7.93
C ALA A 133 5.21 14.00 7.01
N GLY A 134 6.19 14.89 6.83
CA GLY A 134 6.12 16.00 5.90
C GLY A 134 5.98 15.57 4.44
N ASP A 135 6.66 14.51 4.03
CA ASP A 135 6.52 13.92 2.68
C ASP A 135 5.11 13.33 2.50
N ILE A 136 4.60 12.62 3.51
CA ILE A 136 3.23 12.06 3.51
C ILE A 136 2.21 13.18 3.41
N ALA A 137 2.33 14.23 4.21
CA ALA A 137 1.43 15.38 4.21
C ALA A 137 1.43 16.12 2.86
N ALA A 138 2.60 16.27 2.23
CA ALA A 138 2.72 16.90 0.92
C ALA A 138 2.04 16.05 -0.17
N ALA A 139 2.24 14.73 -0.14
CA ALA A 139 1.56 13.82 -1.05
C ALA A 139 0.04 13.82 -0.84
N ALA A 140 -0.44 13.83 0.40
CA ALA A 140 -1.86 13.91 0.71
C ALA A 140 -2.50 15.20 0.15
N ARG A 141 -1.84 16.35 0.32
CA ARG A 141 -2.32 17.63 -0.26
C ARG A 141 -2.49 17.58 -1.77
N PHE A 142 -1.57 16.93 -2.49
CA PHE A 142 -1.70 16.74 -3.93
C PHE A 142 -2.84 15.78 -4.28
N MET A 143 -2.89 14.63 -3.59
CA MET A 143 -3.86 13.56 -3.89
C MET A 143 -5.30 13.97 -3.60
N THR A 144 -5.57 14.71 -2.52
CA THR A 144 -6.92 15.17 -2.17
C THR A 144 -7.50 16.19 -3.18
N ASN A 145 -6.67 16.70 -4.10
CA ASN A 145 -7.14 17.54 -5.21
C ASN A 145 -7.37 16.75 -6.53
N GLN A 146 -7.14 15.44 -6.54
CA GLN A 146 -7.38 14.64 -7.73
C GLN A 146 -8.88 14.38 -7.94
N PRO A 147 -9.39 14.35 -9.18
CA PRO A 147 -10.83 14.21 -9.44
C PRO A 147 -11.41 12.85 -9.01
N TYR A 148 -10.57 11.83 -8.87
CA TYR A 148 -10.93 10.49 -8.42
C TYR A 148 -10.71 10.27 -6.91
N VAL A 149 -10.42 11.34 -6.15
CA VAL A 149 -10.27 11.30 -4.69
C VAL A 149 -11.38 12.12 -4.04
N SER A 150 -12.11 11.52 -3.11
CA SER A 150 -13.12 12.22 -2.30
C SER A 150 -12.45 13.23 -1.38
N LYS A 151 -13.05 14.42 -1.29
CA LYS A 151 -12.53 15.50 -0.45
C LYS A 151 -12.75 15.21 1.04
N ASN A 152 -11.85 15.73 1.85
CA ASN A 152 -12.01 15.85 3.32
C ASN A 152 -11.96 14.55 4.13
N ILE A 153 -11.66 13.41 3.54
CA ILE A 153 -11.51 12.15 4.27
C ILE A 153 -10.34 11.35 3.69
N TRP A 154 -9.36 11.03 4.53
CA TRP A 154 -8.27 10.14 4.15
C TRP A 154 -7.64 9.47 5.36
N ILE A 155 -6.95 8.35 5.13
CA ILE A 155 -6.21 7.61 6.14
C ILE A 155 -4.74 7.47 5.73
N SER A 156 -3.85 7.39 6.73
CA SER A 156 -2.45 7.04 6.54
C SER A 156 -2.23 5.62 7.04
N VAL A 157 -1.60 4.78 6.22
CA VAL A 157 -1.26 3.40 6.57
C VAL A 157 0.24 3.22 6.38
N GLY A 158 0.95 2.66 7.36
CA GLY A 158 2.39 2.50 7.21
C GLY A 158 2.95 1.27 7.90
N VAL A 159 4.11 0.81 7.44
CA VAL A 159 4.85 -0.30 8.05
C VAL A 159 6.26 0.14 8.42
N SER A 160 6.79 -0.34 9.58
CA SER A 160 8.16 -0.08 9.99
C SER A 160 8.46 1.43 10.03
N ALA A 161 9.46 1.92 9.31
CA ALA A 161 9.76 3.35 9.17
C ALA A 161 8.59 4.17 8.60
N GLY A 162 7.76 3.59 7.73
CA GLY A 162 6.51 4.21 7.25
C GLY A 162 5.43 4.23 8.31
N GLY A 163 5.34 3.20 9.15
CA GLY A 163 4.49 3.18 10.34
C GLY A 163 4.91 4.25 11.33
N PHE A 164 6.21 4.38 11.59
CA PHE A 164 6.77 5.45 12.43
C PHE A 164 6.43 6.84 11.90
N ALA A 165 6.57 7.05 10.58
CA ALA A 165 6.17 8.30 9.93
C ALA A 165 4.66 8.57 10.04
N THR A 166 3.83 7.53 9.94
CA THR A 166 2.38 7.60 10.11
C THR A 166 2.02 7.98 11.55
N VAL A 167 2.71 7.44 12.56
CA VAL A 167 2.53 7.87 13.97
C VAL A 167 2.97 9.33 14.13
N ALA A 168 4.12 9.72 13.59
CA ALA A 168 4.60 11.11 13.66
C ALA A 168 3.62 12.10 13.00
N LEU A 169 2.94 11.69 11.92
CA LEU A 169 1.94 12.49 11.22
C LEU A 169 0.74 12.84 12.13
N THR A 170 0.34 11.92 13.03
CA THR A 170 -0.79 12.17 13.95
C THR A 170 -0.50 13.24 14.98
N ALA A 171 0.77 13.58 15.22
CA ALA A 171 1.16 14.66 16.14
C ALA A 171 0.89 16.07 15.59
N ALA A 172 0.81 16.22 14.27
CA ALA A 172 0.43 17.44 13.56
C ALA A 172 -0.41 17.06 12.32
N PRO A 173 -1.65 16.58 12.52
CA PRO A 173 -2.42 15.96 11.45
C PRO A 173 -2.81 17.00 10.38
N PRO A 174 -2.56 16.72 9.08
CA PRO A 174 -3.09 17.54 8.02
C PRO A 174 -4.62 17.48 7.95
N PRO A 175 -5.28 18.49 7.35
CA PRO A 175 -6.72 18.49 7.19
C PRO A 175 -7.24 17.21 6.52
N GLY A 176 -8.33 16.65 7.05
CA GLY A 176 -9.00 15.47 6.54
C GLY A 176 -8.36 14.12 6.93
N LEU A 177 -7.26 14.09 7.67
CA LEU A 177 -6.72 12.83 8.23
C LEU A 177 -7.70 12.29 9.30
N ALA A 178 -8.48 11.27 8.90
CA ALA A 178 -9.53 10.70 9.74
C ALA A 178 -9.02 9.61 10.69
N ALA A 179 -8.01 8.83 10.25
CA ALA A 179 -7.39 7.78 11.05
C ALA A 179 -5.98 7.45 10.54
N ALA A 180 -5.21 6.76 11.38
CA ALA A 180 -3.88 6.27 11.07
C ALA A 180 -3.77 4.78 11.43
N ILE A 181 -3.00 4.02 10.63
CA ILE A 181 -2.77 2.59 10.84
C ILE A 181 -1.27 2.34 10.72
N ALA A 182 -0.66 1.78 11.76
CA ALA A 182 0.77 1.54 11.84
C ALA A 182 1.07 0.06 12.15
N PHE A 183 1.73 -0.60 11.22
CA PHE A 183 2.21 -1.97 11.41
C PHE A 183 3.68 -1.94 11.81
N ALA A 184 4.00 -2.59 12.94
CA ALA A 184 5.37 -2.69 13.45
C ALA A 184 6.15 -1.37 13.33
N PRO A 185 5.60 -0.21 13.79
CA PRO A 185 6.22 1.08 13.57
C PRO A 185 7.50 1.24 14.39
N GLY A 186 8.54 1.75 13.75
CA GLY A 186 9.82 2.01 14.39
C GLY A 186 10.94 2.32 13.42
N ARG A 187 12.12 2.62 13.98
CA ARG A 187 13.37 2.89 13.27
C ARG A 187 14.55 2.39 14.05
N GLY A 188 15.73 2.36 13.42
CA GLY A 188 16.98 2.10 14.09
C GLY A 188 17.34 0.62 14.25
N SER A 189 16.55 -0.32 13.71
CA SER A 189 16.97 -1.73 13.70
C SER A 189 18.23 -1.89 12.85
N SER A 190 19.32 -2.31 13.49
CA SER A 190 20.63 -2.50 12.87
C SER A 190 20.93 -3.96 12.52
N ALA A 191 20.35 -4.89 13.27
CA ALA A 191 20.39 -6.34 13.07
C ALA A 191 19.12 -6.96 13.68
N PRO A 192 18.84 -8.26 13.49
CA PRO A 192 17.77 -8.94 14.22
C PRO A 192 17.92 -8.72 15.73
N ASP A 193 16.81 -8.33 16.38
CA ASP A 193 16.71 -8.06 17.82
C ASP A 193 17.64 -6.96 18.36
N GLN A 194 18.16 -6.09 17.46
CA GLN A 194 19.03 -4.98 17.83
C GLN A 194 18.48 -3.65 17.29
N VAL A 195 18.28 -2.70 18.18
CA VAL A 195 17.83 -1.34 17.87
C VAL A 195 18.81 -0.33 18.44
N CYS A 196 19.29 0.59 17.61
CA CYS A 196 20.12 1.70 18.04
C CYS A 196 19.29 2.72 18.83
N GLY A 197 19.76 3.12 20.02
CA GLY A 197 19.15 4.20 20.77
C GLY A 197 17.66 3.94 21.09
N GLU A 198 17.34 2.81 21.72
CA GLU A 198 15.97 2.50 22.13
C GLU A 198 15.34 3.62 23.00
N PRO A 199 16.06 4.23 23.98
CA PRO A 199 15.50 5.33 24.75
C PRO A 199 15.08 6.53 23.91
N GLU A 200 15.87 6.89 22.90
CA GLU A 200 15.56 8.00 21.98
C GLU A 200 14.40 7.65 21.07
N LEU A 201 14.24 6.38 20.66
CA LEU A 201 13.08 5.91 19.91
C LEU A 201 11.82 6.01 20.77
N VAL A 202 11.84 5.54 22.01
CA VAL A 202 10.73 5.65 22.97
C VAL A 202 10.38 7.12 23.23
N ALA A 203 11.40 7.97 23.41
CA ALA A 203 11.20 9.42 23.60
C ALA A 203 10.54 10.09 22.39
N ALA A 204 10.85 9.65 21.17
CA ALA A 204 10.17 10.15 19.97
C ALA A 204 8.68 9.81 19.96
N PHE A 205 8.29 8.59 20.34
CA PHE A 205 6.89 8.21 20.47
C PHE A 205 6.19 9.01 21.60
N ALA A 206 6.84 9.21 22.74
CA ALA A 206 6.34 10.08 23.81
C ALA A 206 6.07 11.50 23.30
N ALA A 207 6.99 12.05 22.53
CA ALA A 207 6.84 13.39 21.95
C ALA A 207 5.65 13.49 21.01
N TYR A 208 5.42 12.49 20.15
CA TYR A 208 4.27 12.45 19.25
C TYR A 208 2.94 12.27 19.98
N GLY A 209 2.90 11.43 21.02
CA GLY A 209 1.70 11.18 21.82
C GLY A 209 1.13 12.41 22.51
N LYS A 210 1.98 13.40 22.83
CA LYS A 210 1.55 14.65 23.52
C LYS A 210 0.47 15.40 22.76
N THR A 211 0.53 15.42 21.43
CA THR A 211 -0.38 16.20 20.57
C THR A 211 -1.26 15.33 19.67
N SER A 212 -0.97 14.04 19.53
CA SER A 212 -1.79 13.13 18.74
C SER A 212 -3.20 12.96 19.32
N ARG A 213 -4.21 13.19 18.49
CA ARG A 213 -5.64 12.96 18.83
C ARG A 213 -6.37 12.22 17.68
N THR A 214 -5.68 11.95 16.60
CA THR A 214 -6.20 11.13 15.50
C THR A 214 -6.30 9.66 15.95
N PRO A 215 -7.42 8.96 15.73
CA PRO A 215 -7.51 7.53 15.99
C PRO A 215 -6.36 6.78 15.32
N LEU A 216 -5.60 6.00 16.09
CA LEU A 216 -4.44 5.25 15.63
C LEU A 216 -4.59 3.77 15.96
N LEU A 217 -4.57 2.93 14.93
CA LEU A 217 -4.36 1.49 15.08
C LEU A 217 -2.86 1.19 15.03
N TRP A 218 -2.35 0.47 16.03
CA TRP A 218 -0.99 -0.04 16.05
C TRP A 218 -1.03 -1.56 16.14
N VAL A 219 -0.46 -2.24 15.15
CA VAL A 219 -0.41 -3.71 15.07
C VAL A 219 1.05 -4.17 15.12
N SER A 220 1.36 -5.09 16.05
CA SER A 220 2.66 -5.74 16.14
C SER A 220 2.50 -7.23 16.43
N ALA A 221 3.43 -8.06 15.97
CA ALA A 221 3.47 -9.49 16.25
C ALA A 221 4.58 -9.81 17.27
N PRO A 222 4.43 -10.85 18.11
CA PRO A 222 5.37 -11.13 19.20
C PRO A 222 6.74 -11.63 18.76
N ASN A 223 6.84 -12.17 17.54
CA ASN A 223 8.09 -12.63 16.93
C ASN A 223 8.67 -11.61 15.92
N ASP A 224 8.46 -10.33 16.14
CA ASP A 224 9.09 -9.26 15.36
C ASP A 224 10.57 -9.12 15.75
N HIS A 225 11.48 -9.39 14.79
CA HIS A 225 12.94 -9.28 14.97
C HIS A 225 13.50 -7.89 14.64
N PHE A 226 12.64 -6.88 14.52
CA PHE A 226 13.02 -5.46 14.44
C PHE A 226 12.66 -4.75 15.74
N PHE A 227 11.44 -4.94 16.24
CA PHE A 227 10.93 -4.29 17.45
C PHE A 227 10.22 -5.33 18.30
N GLY A 228 10.97 -5.97 19.22
CA GLY A 228 10.44 -7.02 20.08
C GLY A 228 9.39 -6.51 21.08
N PRO A 229 8.63 -7.43 21.71
CA PRO A 229 7.47 -7.10 22.55
C PRO A 229 7.74 -6.14 23.70
N ARG A 230 8.93 -6.24 24.34
CA ARG A 230 9.35 -5.31 25.40
C ARG A 230 9.42 -3.88 24.89
N LEU A 231 10.14 -3.66 23.79
CA LEU A 231 10.32 -2.34 23.20
C LEU A 231 8.99 -1.79 22.68
N VAL A 232 8.16 -2.64 22.04
CA VAL A 232 6.81 -2.26 21.59
C VAL A 232 5.97 -1.77 22.76
N LYS A 233 6.02 -2.46 23.91
CA LYS A 233 5.29 -2.01 25.11
C LYS A 233 5.78 -0.65 25.58
N GLU A 234 7.08 -0.44 25.66
CA GLU A 234 7.66 0.85 26.08
C GLU A 234 7.25 1.99 25.13
N MET A 235 7.28 1.75 23.81
CA MET A 235 6.88 2.72 22.80
C MET A 235 5.37 3.06 22.87
N THR A 236 4.51 2.04 23.05
CA THR A 236 3.05 2.25 23.15
C THR A 236 2.65 2.93 24.44
N ASP A 237 3.25 2.58 25.56
CA ASP A 237 3.04 3.24 26.85
C ASP A 237 3.45 4.72 26.79
N ALA A 238 4.62 4.98 26.20
CA ALA A 238 5.15 6.34 26.05
C ALA A 238 4.26 7.20 25.13
N PHE A 239 3.76 6.65 24.03
CA PHE A 239 2.84 7.33 23.14
C PHE A 239 1.48 7.61 23.82
N SER A 240 0.94 6.63 24.54
CA SER A 240 -0.36 6.72 25.20
C SER A 240 -0.35 7.68 26.39
N SER A 241 0.79 7.84 27.08
CA SER A 241 0.91 8.76 28.23
C SER A 241 0.59 10.21 27.90
N GLY A 242 0.65 10.59 26.61
CA GLY A 242 0.26 11.90 26.10
C GLY A 242 -1.26 12.10 25.91
N GLY A 243 -2.09 11.10 26.23
CA GLY A 243 -3.55 11.14 26.04
C GLY A 243 -3.99 10.91 24.59
N SER A 244 -3.17 10.20 23.81
CA SER A 244 -3.47 9.83 22.42
C SER A 244 -4.56 8.74 22.33
N HIS A 245 -5.26 8.70 21.19
CA HIS A 245 -6.29 7.70 20.91
C HIS A 245 -5.64 6.48 20.23
N LEU A 246 -5.01 5.60 21.01
CA LEU A 246 -4.33 4.40 20.53
C LEU A 246 -5.19 3.13 20.71
N SER A 247 -5.41 2.42 19.61
CA SER A 247 -5.88 1.03 19.58
C SER A 247 -4.71 0.10 19.29
N PHE A 248 -4.15 -0.53 20.31
CA PHE A 248 -3.06 -1.51 20.16
C PHE A 248 -3.60 -2.92 19.96
N VAL A 249 -3.10 -3.63 18.96
CA VAL A 249 -3.41 -5.04 18.69
C VAL A 249 -2.13 -5.85 18.64
N ALA A 250 -1.97 -6.77 19.58
CA ALA A 250 -0.98 -7.84 19.51
C ALA A 250 -1.50 -8.92 18.55
N ALA A 251 -0.99 -8.95 17.34
CA ALA A 251 -1.32 -9.99 16.36
C ALA A 251 -0.67 -11.33 16.75
N PRO A 252 -1.14 -12.48 16.23
CA PRO A 252 -0.44 -13.74 16.36
C PRO A 252 0.99 -13.67 15.78
N ALA A 253 1.87 -14.57 16.21
CA ALA A 253 3.16 -14.75 15.57
C ALA A 253 2.99 -15.07 14.08
N PHE A 254 3.84 -14.48 13.24
CA PHE A 254 3.72 -14.63 11.79
C PHE A 254 5.04 -15.06 11.16
N GLY A 255 5.02 -16.20 10.49
CA GLY A 255 6.19 -16.76 9.83
C GLY A 255 7.43 -16.83 10.74
N GLU A 256 8.58 -16.64 10.14
CA GLU A 256 9.86 -16.58 10.90
C GLU A 256 10.09 -15.20 11.51
N ASP A 257 9.48 -14.15 10.98
CA ASP A 257 9.64 -12.76 11.47
C ASP A 257 8.32 -12.00 11.37
N GLY A 258 7.72 -11.71 12.50
CA GLY A 258 6.47 -10.97 12.63
C GLY A 258 6.50 -9.56 12.06
N HIS A 259 7.70 -8.99 11.82
CA HIS A 259 7.86 -7.71 11.13
C HIS A 259 7.26 -7.70 9.72
N GLN A 260 7.14 -8.89 9.11
CA GLN A 260 6.62 -9.09 7.77
C GLN A 260 5.09 -9.24 7.72
N LEU A 261 4.38 -9.13 8.85
CA LEU A 261 2.93 -9.36 8.92
C LEU A 261 2.13 -8.55 7.89
N PHE A 262 2.51 -7.29 7.62
CA PHE A 262 1.80 -6.43 6.65
C PHE A 262 2.18 -6.75 5.20
N ARG A 263 2.40 -8.01 4.85
CA ARG A 263 2.59 -8.49 3.48
C ARG A 263 1.33 -9.15 2.94
N ALA A 264 1.36 -9.57 1.68
CA ALA A 264 0.26 -10.27 1.03
C ALA A 264 -0.10 -11.58 1.73
N ASP A 265 0.91 -12.34 2.16
CA ASP A 265 0.76 -13.62 2.87
C ASP A 265 0.23 -13.47 4.31
N GLY A 266 0.38 -12.28 4.92
CA GLY A 266 -0.23 -11.95 6.21
C GLY A 266 -1.66 -11.42 6.12
N MET A 267 -2.22 -11.24 4.92
CA MET A 267 -3.51 -10.57 4.70
C MET A 267 -4.66 -11.21 5.48
N ALA A 268 -4.70 -12.53 5.60
CA ALA A 268 -5.72 -13.24 6.36
C ALA A 268 -5.73 -12.87 7.86
N ILE A 269 -4.59 -12.38 8.39
CA ILE A 269 -4.46 -11.96 9.79
C ILE A 269 -4.73 -10.46 9.92
N TRP A 270 -4.03 -9.62 9.14
CA TRP A 270 -4.10 -8.17 9.34
C TRP A 270 -5.37 -7.53 8.79
N SER A 271 -5.97 -8.08 7.75
CA SER A 271 -7.13 -7.49 7.09
C SER A 271 -8.37 -7.40 8.01
N PRO A 272 -8.77 -8.45 8.75
CA PRO A 272 -9.88 -8.35 9.71
C PRO A 272 -9.63 -7.35 10.85
N ILE A 273 -8.36 -7.19 11.26
CA ILE A 273 -7.99 -6.19 12.29
C ILE A 273 -8.24 -4.77 11.76
N VAL A 274 -7.82 -4.51 10.53
CA VAL A 274 -8.05 -3.23 9.84
C VAL A 274 -9.54 -2.98 9.63
N ASP A 275 -10.29 -3.97 9.14
CA ASP A 275 -11.72 -3.84 8.89
C ASP A 275 -12.50 -3.48 10.16
N ARG A 276 -12.17 -4.14 11.27
CA ARG A 276 -12.75 -3.81 12.58
C ARG A 276 -12.45 -2.37 12.99
N PHE A 277 -11.17 -1.96 12.92
CA PHE A 277 -10.78 -0.59 13.27
C PHE A 277 -11.47 0.45 12.39
N LEU A 278 -11.58 0.22 11.08
CA LEU A 278 -12.29 1.11 10.16
C LEU A 278 -13.79 1.17 10.50
N THR A 279 -14.40 0.02 10.85
CA THR A 279 -15.81 -0.03 11.27
C THR A 279 -16.05 0.74 12.57
N ASP A 280 -15.20 0.54 13.58
CA ASP A 280 -15.31 1.17 14.89
C ASP A 280 -15.14 2.72 14.80
N ASN A 281 -14.43 3.19 13.77
CA ASN A 281 -14.23 4.63 13.50
C ASN A 281 -15.14 5.19 12.39
N HIS A 282 -16.18 4.47 11.95
CA HIS A 282 -17.14 4.87 10.91
C HIS A 282 -16.47 5.13 9.53
N LEU A 283 -15.40 4.41 9.23
CA LEU A 283 -14.61 4.53 7.99
C LEU A 283 -14.75 3.32 7.06
N LYS A 284 -15.63 2.36 7.37
CA LYS A 284 -15.93 1.25 6.48
C LYS A 284 -16.74 1.75 5.28
N LEU A 285 -16.23 1.55 4.07
CA LEU A 285 -16.81 2.12 2.85
C LEU A 285 -17.71 1.13 2.10
N ARG A 286 -17.40 -0.17 2.15
CA ARG A 286 -18.14 -1.22 1.45
C ARG A 286 -18.45 -2.39 2.37
N GLU A 287 -19.66 -2.93 2.26
CA GLU A 287 -20.03 -4.19 2.94
C GLU A 287 -19.40 -5.40 2.25
N ARG A 288 -19.30 -5.38 0.92
CA ARG A 288 -18.67 -6.43 0.13
C ARG A 288 -17.47 -5.86 -0.62
N GLU A 289 -16.33 -6.55 -0.49
CA GLU A 289 -15.15 -6.20 -1.26
C GLU A 289 -15.35 -6.46 -2.76
N ILE A 290 -14.70 -5.63 -3.60
CA ILE A 290 -14.57 -5.91 -5.03
C ILE A 290 -13.82 -7.24 -5.19
N ALA A 291 -14.35 -8.14 -6.00
CA ALA A 291 -13.74 -9.45 -6.24
C ALA A 291 -12.33 -9.30 -6.88
N VAL A 292 -11.46 -10.25 -6.60
CA VAL A 292 -10.20 -10.37 -7.36
C VAL A 292 -10.54 -10.96 -8.71
N ASP A 293 -10.21 -10.24 -9.78
CA ASP A 293 -10.25 -10.80 -11.12
C ASP A 293 -9.00 -11.65 -11.33
N VAL A 294 -9.16 -12.97 -11.23
CA VAL A 294 -8.08 -13.93 -11.46
C VAL A 294 -8.26 -14.51 -12.85
N PRO A 295 -7.29 -14.31 -13.75
CA PRO A 295 -7.38 -14.86 -15.10
C PRO A 295 -7.55 -16.39 -15.10
N ASP A 296 -8.51 -16.89 -15.85
CA ASP A 296 -8.70 -18.35 -16.04
C ASP A 296 -7.70 -18.87 -17.09
N LEU A 297 -6.47 -19.13 -16.63
CA LEU A 297 -5.41 -19.66 -17.47
C LEU A 297 -5.00 -21.05 -16.99
N PRO A 298 -4.82 -22.01 -17.93
CA PRO A 298 -4.37 -23.36 -17.57
C PRO A 298 -2.94 -23.30 -17.01
N ALA A 299 -2.72 -24.06 -15.95
CA ALA A 299 -1.38 -24.20 -15.39
C ALA A 299 -0.43 -24.84 -16.42
N PRO A 300 0.83 -24.42 -16.47
CA PRO A 300 1.84 -25.06 -17.31
C PRO A 300 1.91 -26.57 -17.08
N THR A 301 2.09 -27.32 -18.16
CA THR A 301 2.21 -28.79 -18.11
C THR A 301 3.46 -29.21 -17.33
N GLY A 302 3.40 -30.36 -16.64
CA GLY A 302 4.53 -30.91 -15.89
C GLY A 302 4.69 -30.37 -14.46
N LEU A 303 3.91 -29.39 -14.02
CA LEU A 303 3.96 -28.90 -12.65
C LEU A 303 3.39 -29.93 -11.65
N SER A 304 4.04 -30.02 -10.49
CA SER A 304 3.50 -30.70 -9.31
C SER A 304 2.24 -29.96 -8.76
N ASP A 305 1.52 -30.59 -7.80
CA ASP A 305 0.39 -29.92 -7.12
C ASP A 305 0.80 -28.60 -6.49
N LYS A 306 1.98 -28.55 -5.84
CA LYS A 306 2.55 -27.32 -5.28
C LYS A 306 2.82 -26.28 -6.38
N GLY A 307 3.30 -26.70 -7.56
CA GLY A 307 3.53 -25.79 -8.68
C GLY A 307 2.23 -25.23 -9.25
N ARG A 308 1.16 -26.05 -9.32
CA ARG A 308 -0.18 -25.59 -9.75
C ARG A 308 -0.78 -24.59 -8.75
N GLU A 309 -0.61 -24.83 -7.46
CA GLU A 309 -1.03 -23.87 -6.42
C GLU A 309 -0.26 -22.56 -6.51
N ALA A 310 1.07 -22.63 -6.70
CA ALA A 310 1.91 -21.45 -6.91
C ALA A 310 1.49 -20.67 -8.16
N PHE A 311 1.08 -21.34 -9.24
CA PHE A 311 0.59 -20.68 -10.44
C PHE A 311 -0.74 -19.94 -10.20
N ARG A 312 -1.68 -20.53 -9.44
CA ARG A 312 -2.91 -19.84 -9.03
C ARG A 312 -2.60 -18.58 -8.20
N THR A 313 -1.68 -18.69 -7.24
CA THR A 313 -1.21 -17.54 -6.45
C THR A 313 -0.57 -16.47 -7.32
N TYR A 314 0.25 -16.88 -8.30
CA TYR A 314 0.83 -15.98 -9.28
C TYR A 314 -0.25 -15.25 -10.09
N LEU A 315 -1.28 -15.91 -10.59
CA LEU A 315 -2.37 -15.29 -11.34
C LEU A 315 -3.12 -14.24 -10.52
N ALA A 316 -3.34 -14.50 -9.23
CA ALA A 316 -3.99 -13.57 -8.30
C ALA A 316 -3.08 -12.40 -7.85
N SER A 317 -1.79 -12.45 -8.18
CA SER A 317 -0.82 -11.44 -7.76
C SER A 317 -0.87 -10.18 -8.62
N GLY A 318 -0.27 -9.08 -8.10
CA GLY A 318 -0.21 -7.79 -8.78
C GLY A 318 0.60 -7.79 -10.07
N PRO A 319 0.59 -6.67 -10.78
CA PRO A 319 1.26 -6.52 -12.08
C PRO A 319 2.79 -6.61 -11.96
N ASN A 320 3.47 -6.58 -13.11
CA ASN A 320 4.91 -6.78 -13.21
C ASN A 320 5.31 -8.12 -12.59
N LYS A 321 4.77 -9.19 -13.17
CA LYS A 321 4.94 -10.55 -12.70
C LYS A 321 5.38 -11.51 -13.80
N ALA A 322 6.11 -12.57 -13.42
CA ALA A 322 6.58 -13.62 -14.31
C ALA A 322 6.53 -14.98 -13.63
N PHE A 323 6.23 -16.02 -14.41
CA PHE A 323 6.28 -17.41 -14.00
C PHE A 323 7.20 -18.19 -14.93
N VAL A 324 8.11 -19.00 -14.37
CA VAL A 324 9.10 -19.79 -15.10
C VAL A 324 9.09 -21.23 -14.63
N VAL A 325 9.46 -22.15 -15.51
CA VAL A 325 9.44 -23.60 -15.22
C VAL A 325 10.69 -24.31 -15.75
N SER A 326 11.06 -25.43 -15.12
CA SER A 326 12.01 -26.41 -15.61
C SER A 326 11.59 -27.81 -15.10
N GLY A 327 10.90 -28.58 -15.94
CA GLY A 327 10.26 -29.84 -15.50
C GLY A 327 9.27 -29.60 -14.35
N THR A 328 9.53 -30.19 -13.18
CA THR A 328 8.71 -30.00 -11.97
C THR A 328 9.12 -28.76 -11.14
N HIS A 329 10.28 -28.15 -11.44
CA HIS A 329 10.76 -26.94 -10.77
C HIS A 329 10.05 -25.71 -11.33
N PHE A 330 9.85 -24.72 -10.50
CA PHE A 330 9.26 -23.46 -10.90
C PHE A 330 9.81 -22.30 -10.06
N GLY A 331 9.70 -21.12 -10.61
CA GLY A 331 9.91 -19.85 -9.91
C GLY A 331 8.90 -18.83 -10.37
N TRP A 332 8.55 -17.92 -9.50
CA TRP A 332 7.73 -16.77 -9.88
C TRP A 332 8.04 -15.56 -9.04
N SER A 333 7.74 -14.41 -9.60
CA SER A 333 7.90 -13.13 -8.94
C SER A 333 6.79 -12.19 -9.37
N ALA A 334 6.32 -11.31 -8.49
CA ALA A 334 5.31 -10.31 -8.78
C ALA A 334 5.57 -9.02 -8.00
N GLY A 335 4.90 -7.93 -8.40
CA GLY A 335 5.06 -6.63 -7.72
C GLY A 335 6.47 -6.07 -7.91
N ARG A 336 7.08 -6.31 -9.05
CA ARG A 336 8.38 -5.73 -9.39
C ARG A 336 8.20 -4.39 -10.10
N ARG A 337 9.28 -3.65 -10.31
CA ARG A 337 9.25 -2.36 -11.01
C ARG A 337 8.84 -2.51 -12.47
N SER A 338 9.28 -3.62 -13.09
CA SER A 338 8.98 -3.97 -14.47
C SER A 338 8.75 -5.48 -14.63
N ALA A 339 8.16 -5.86 -15.76
CA ALA A 339 8.06 -7.27 -16.13
C ALA A 339 9.44 -7.94 -16.27
N ASP A 340 10.42 -7.23 -16.79
CA ASP A 340 11.80 -7.72 -16.94
C ASP A 340 12.46 -8.01 -15.59
N ASP A 341 12.25 -7.14 -14.60
CA ASP A 341 12.72 -7.39 -13.23
C ASP A 341 12.05 -8.64 -12.63
N ALA A 342 10.77 -8.83 -12.92
CA ALA A 342 10.05 -10.03 -12.47
C ALA A 342 10.58 -11.30 -13.12
N VAL A 343 10.86 -11.26 -14.43
CA VAL A 343 11.49 -12.38 -15.17
C VAL A 343 12.85 -12.72 -14.56
N LYS A 344 13.71 -11.72 -14.39
CA LYS A 344 15.05 -11.92 -13.83
C LYS A 344 15.01 -12.58 -12.45
N GLU A 345 14.11 -12.12 -11.59
CA GLU A 345 13.98 -12.67 -10.24
C GLU A 345 13.36 -14.07 -10.26
N ALA A 346 12.33 -14.31 -11.07
CA ALA A 346 11.70 -15.62 -11.21
C ALA A 346 12.70 -16.69 -11.70
N LEU A 347 13.56 -16.33 -12.66
CA LEU A 347 14.65 -17.20 -13.14
C LEU A 347 15.64 -17.52 -12.01
N GLY A 348 16.01 -16.54 -11.18
CA GLY A 348 16.90 -16.76 -10.03
C GLY A 348 16.30 -17.66 -8.95
N ILE A 349 14.98 -17.72 -8.83
CA ILE A 349 14.27 -18.56 -7.84
C ILE A 349 14.08 -20.00 -8.35
N CYS A 350 13.93 -20.19 -9.66
CA CYS A 350 13.45 -21.44 -10.25
C CYS A 350 14.35 -22.64 -9.96
N ALA A 351 15.67 -22.51 -10.11
CA ALA A 351 16.60 -23.64 -9.97
C ALA A 351 17.98 -23.18 -9.47
N PRO A 352 18.08 -22.57 -8.29
CA PRO A 352 19.35 -22.03 -7.81
C PRO A 352 20.37 -23.18 -7.59
N GLY A 353 21.54 -23.06 -8.22
CA GLY A 353 22.66 -24.01 -8.02
C GLY A 353 22.48 -25.40 -8.65
N THR A 354 21.41 -25.66 -9.42
CA THR A 354 21.14 -27.00 -9.99
C THR A 354 21.68 -27.20 -11.39
N GLY A 355 22.10 -26.15 -12.10
CA GLY A 355 22.47 -26.19 -13.51
C GLY A 355 21.31 -26.38 -14.49
N LEU A 356 20.05 -26.42 -13.99
CA LEU A 356 18.85 -26.53 -14.83
C LEU A 356 18.55 -25.19 -15.50
N THR A 357 18.11 -25.25 -16.76
CA THR A 357 17.65 -24.06 -17.50
C THR A 357 16.14 -23.91 -17.29
N CYS A 358 15.72 -22.77 -16.72
CA CYS A 358 14.32 -22.44 -16.58
C CYS A 358 13.81 -21.61 -17.76
N THR A 359 12.61 -21.91 -18.22
CA THR A 359 11.95 -21.23 -19.34
C THR A 359 10.84 -20.34 -18.82
N VAL A 360 10.75 -19.12 -19.34
CA VAL A 360 9.65 -18.20 -19.03
C VAL A 360 8.38 -18.71 -19.73
N VAL A 361 7.30 -18.91 -18.98
CA VAL A 361 6.03 -19.43 -19.54
C VAL A 361 4.89 -18.44 -19.48
N ASN A 362 4.96 -17.47 -18.55
CA ASN A 362 3.94 -16.44 -18.46
C ASN A 362 4.54 -15.12 -17.95
N ILE A 363 4.10 -14.00 -18.54
CA ILE A 363 4.44 -12.63 -18.13
C ILE A 363 3.16 -11.81 -18.10
N ASN A 364 2.81 -11.22 -16.96
CA ASN A 364 1.62 -10.37 -16.80
C ASN A 364 0.36 -11.02 -17.40
N ASP A 365 0.09 -12.27 -17.04
CA ASP A 365 -1.07 -13.06 -17.46
C ASP A 365 -1.11 -13.38 -18.97
N LYS A 366 0.00 -13.23 -19.67
CA LYS A 366 0.14 -13.59 -21.09
C LYS A 366 1.16 -14.71 -21.23
N PRO A 367 0.88 -15.75 -22.04
CA PRO A 367 1.88 -16.74 -22.39
C PRO A 367 3.14 -16.06 -22.94
N ALA A 368 4.33 -16.48 -22.46
CA ALA A 368 5.58 -16.03 -23.06
C ALA A 368 5.72 -16.62 -24.47
N LYS A 369 6.20 -15.82 -25.40
CA LYS A 369 6.42 -16.23 -26.80
C LYS A 369 7.69 -17.05 -26.92
#